data_e8338ccc241f2af7368deddacfb18f80
#
_entry.id   e8338ccc241f2af7368deddacfb18f80
#
_cell.length_a   1.000
_cell.length_b   1.000
_cell.length_c   1.000
_cell.angle_alpha   90.00
_cell.angle_beta   90.00
_cell.angle_gamma   90.00
#
_symmetry.space_group_name_H-M   'P 1'
#
loop_
_entity.id
_entity.type
_entity.pdbx_description
1 polymer ?
#
loop_
_entity_poly.entity_id
_entity_poly.type
_entity_poly.pdbx_seq_one_letter_code
_entity_poly.pdbx_strand_id
1 'polypeptide(L)'
;MSNIVIVGSGPAGVSAALYAVRAGVQTTVLTKGSGALARAEKIENYYGFAQPVSGPELERRSIENARRLGVQFVQTEAVGLTWTDRLTVETLAGAYPADAVILATGASRAVPRIPGLTGLEGHGVSWCAACDAFFYRGKDVAVLGSGEYALHEVQALLPVVKSVTLLTNGAALTADFPPEVSVCTQKVEAILGEQTVTGVQLAGGAVRELSGVFVALGVAGSTALARKLGAAVEGSRIVVDDKMQTTVPGLYAAGDCTGGLLQVAKAVYEGALAGTEAAKALRKG
;
A
#
# COMPACT_ATOMS: atom_id res chain seq x y z
N MET A 1 4.35 23.18 12.71
CA MET A 1 5.45 22.19 12.92
C MET A 1 5.42 21.20 11.78
N SER A 2 6.60 20.91 11.21
CA SER A 2 6.68 19.90 10.13
C SER A 2 6.33 18.52 10.64
N ASN A 3 5.63 17.73 9.81
CA ASN A 3 5.20 16.39 10.16
C ASN A 3 5.54 15.35 9.09
N ILE A 4 5.84 14.14 9.54
CA ILE A 4 6.05 12.96 8.69
C ILE A 4 4.99 11.92 9.03
N VAL A 5 4.34 11.40 8.00
CA VAL A 5 3.46 10.23 8.11
C VAL A 5 4.16 9.02 7.52
N ILE A 6 4.21 7.93 8.30
CA ILE A 6 4.84 6.67 7.93
C ILE A 6 3.76 5.60 7.81
N VAL A 7 3.74 4.89 6.70
CA VAL A 7 2.78 3.81 6.45
C VAL A 7 3.45 2.46 6.66
N GLY A 8 3.12 1.82 7.77
CA GLY A 8 3.64 0.52 8.19
C GLY A 8 4.51 0.60 9.45
N SER A 9 4.25 -0.29 10.41
CA SER A 9 4.94 -0.40 11.71
C SER A 9 5.99 -1.52 11.78
N GLY A 10 6.39 -2.05 10.64
CA GLY A 10 7.49 -3.02 10.56
C GLY A 10 8.86 -2.40 10.86
N PRO A 11 9.96 -3.19 10.75
CA PRO A 11 11.31 -2.72 11.08
C PRO A 11 11.72 -1.43 10.38
N ALA A 12 11.37 -1.27 9.09
CA ALA A 12 11.67 -0.06 8.33
C ALA A 12 10.87 1.15 8.85
N GLY A 13 9.56 1.00 9.05
CA GLY A 13 8.71 2.12 9.49
C GLY A 13 9.03 2.58 10.90
N VAL A 14 9.25 1.66 11.84
CA VAL A 14 9.63 2.04 13.22
C VAL A 14 11.02 2.65 13.24
N SER A 15 11.98 2.11 12.47
CA SER A 15 13.31 2.71 12.36
C SER A 15 13.23 4.14 11.80
N ALA A 16 12.47 4.36 10.72
CA ALA A 16 12.26 5.70 10.17
C ALA A 16 11.65 6.66 11.21
N ALA A 17 10.66 6.20 11.95
CA ALA A 17 10.01 6.99 13.00
C ALA A 17 10.99 7.40 14.12
N LEU A 18 11.86 6.49 14.56
CA LEU A 18 12.88 6.77 15.58
C LEU A 18 13.82 7.89 15.14
N TYR A 19 14.26 7.88 13.89
CA TYR A 19 15.18 8.91 13.38
C TYR A 19 14.48 10.23 13.11
N ALA A 20 13.25 10.21 12.58
CA ALA A 20 12.45 11.40 12.34
C ALA A 20 12.09 12.14 13.66
N VAL A 21 11.59 11.42 14.68
CA VAL A 21 11.23 12.04 15.97
C VAL A 21 12.44 12.58 16.71
N ARG A 22 13.59 11.88 16.65
CA ARG A 22 14.86 12.38 17.24
C ARG A 22 15.41 13.59 16.50
N ALA A 23 15.05 13.77 15.24
CA ALA A 23 15.34 14.98 14.48
C ALA A 23 14.36 16.14 14.81
N GLY A 24 13.42 15.98 15.74
CA GLY A 24 12.47 17.01 16.17
C GLY A 24 11.28 17.20 15.24
N VAL A 25 10.98 16.21 14.38
CA VAL A 25 9.84 16.24 13.47
C VAL A 25 8.68 15.47 14.08
N GLN A 26 7.48 16.02 14.05
CA GLN A 26 6.28 15.30 14.48
C GLN A 26 6.08 14.07 13.58
N THR A 27 5.92 12.89 14.21
CA THR A 27 5.93 11.63 13.48
C THR A 27 4.73 10.77 13.86
N THR A 28 3.95 10.39 12.85
CA THR A 28 2.80 9.49 12.98
C THR A 28 3.02 8.25 12.14
N VAL A 29 2.85 7.08 12.74
CA VAL A 29 2.89 5.77 12.07
C VAL A 29 1.47 5.25 11.93
N LEU A 30 1.03 5.01 10.70
CA LEU A 30 -0.23 4.34 10.39
C LEU A 30 0.04 2.85 10.22
N THR A 31 -0.71 2.01 10.92
CA THR A 31 -0.52 0.57 10.88
C THR A 31 -1.84 -0.19 10.91
N LYS A 32 -1.97 -1.21 10.07
CA LYS A 32 -3.10 -2.16 10.12
C LYS A 32 -2.88 -3.25 11.18
N GLY A 33 -1.69 -3.35 11.75
CA GLY A 33 -1.29 -4.39 12.69
C GLY A 33 0.03 -5.04 12.28
N SER A 34 0.31 -6.20 12.89
CA SER A 34 1.59 -6.91 12.70
C SER A 34 1.79 -7.39 11.26
N GLY A 35 3.00 -7.15 10.75
CA GLY A 35 3.42 -7.53 9.40
C GLY A 35 4.13 -8.89 9.34
N ALA A 36 5.20 -8.98 8.53
CA ALA A 36 5.98 -10.21 8.32
C ALA A 36 6.60 -10.75 9.61
N LEU A 37 6.96 -9.89 10.56
CA LEU A 37 7.55 -10.29 11.84
C LEU A 37 6.62 -11.18 12.67
N ALA A 38 5.29 -11.07 12.54
CA ALA A 38 4.35 -11.90 13.27
C ALA A 38 4.56 -13.42 13.07
N ARG A 39 5.18 -13.81 11.96
CA ARG A 39 5.43 -15.20 11.57
C ARG A 39 6.84 -15.67 11.88
N ALA A 40 7.72 -14.78 12.33
CA ALA A 40 9.11 -15.13 12.65
C ALA A 40 9.21 -15.62 14.09
N GLU A 41 9.22 -16.92 14.28
CA GLU A 41 9.31 -17.54 15.62
C GLU A 41 10.69 -17.31 16.25
N LYS A 42 11.75 -17.26 15.42
CA LYS A 42 13.14 -17.21 15.87
C LYS A 42 13.98 -16.35 14.92
N ILE A 43 14.55 -15.27 15.42
CA ILE A 43 15.47 -14.39 14.71
C ILE A 43 16.82 -14.47 15.41
N GLU A 44 17.85 -14.97 14.72
CA GLU A 44 19.20 -15.19 15.26
C GLU A 44 20.26 -14.33 14.57
N ASN A 45 19.93 -13.77 13.41
CA ASN A 45 20.84 -13.02 12.56
C ASN A 45 20.65 -11.48 12.65
N TYR A 46 20.05 -11.01 13.75
CA TYR A 46 19.93 -9.57 13.98
C TYR A 46 20.87 -9.14 15.13
N TYR A 47 21.71 -8.14 14.83
CA TYR A 47 22.72 -7.65 15.75
C TYR A 47 22.14 -7.16 17.08
N GLY A 48 22.84 -7.47 18.18
CA GLY A 48 22.52 -6.96 19.52
C GLY A 48 21.75 -7.92 20.43
N PHE A 49 21.42 -9.12 19.97
CA PHE A 49 20.76 -10.14 20.78
C PHE A 49 21.71 -11.33 21.04
N ALA A 50 21.95 -11.63 22.30
CA ALA A 50 22.74 -12.81 22.71
C ALA A 50 21.94 -14.12 22.61
N GLN A 51 20.62 -14.01 22.64
CA GLN A 51 19.68 -15.12 22.48
C GLN A 51 18.71 -14.80 21.35
N PRO A 52 18.16 -15.82 20.68
CA PRO A 52 17.15 -15.61 19.65
C PRO A 52 15.96 -14.81 20.18
N VAL A 53 15.44 -13.91 19.36
CA VAL A 53 14.24 -13.12 19.67
C VAL A 53 13.13 -13.48 18.68
N SER A 54 11.89 -13.59 19.14
CA SER A 54 10.77 -13.74 18.22
C SER A 54 10.45 -12.43 17.51
N GLY A 55 9.90 -12.51 16.30
CA GLY A 55 9.46 -11.34 15.56
C GLY A 55 8.43 -10.49 16.30
N PRO A 56 7.37 -11.09 16.91
CA PRO A 56 6.43 -10.35 17.73
C PRO A 56 7.07 -9.60 18.90
N GLU A 57 8.05 -10.22 19.57
CA GLU A 57 8.75 -9.56 20.68
C GLU A 57 9.66 -8.43 20.20
N LEU A 58 10.34 -8.61 19.07
CA LEU A 58 11.13 -7.55 18.45
C LEU A 58 10.26 -6.36 18.04
N GLU A 59 9.11 -6.63 17.43
CA GLU A 59 8.14 -5.59 17.03
C GLU A 59 7.60 -4.85 18.24
N ARG A 60 7.16 -5.57 19.27
CA ARG A 60 6.64 -4.98 20.51
C ARG A 60 7.64 -4.02 21.17
N ARG A 61 8.88 -4.46 21.37
CA ARG A 61 9.96 -3.63 21.96
C ARG A 61 10.26 -2.41 21.11
N SER A 62 10.26 -2.56 19.79
CA SER A 62 10.54 -1.45 18.87
C SER A 62 9.45 -0.39 18.91
N ILE A 63 8.17 -0.79 18.89
CA ILE A 63 7.03 0.13 19.00
C ILE A 63 6.99 0.82 20.37
N GLU A 64 7.24 0.09 21.44
CA GLU A 64 7.29 0.65 22.81
C GLU A 64 8.37 1.73 22.92
N ASN A 65 9.57 1.47 22.38
CA ASN A 65 10.64 2.46 22.34
C ASN A 65 10.26 3.71 21.52
N ALA A 66 9.63 3.54 20.36
CA ALA A 66 9.21 4.64 19.51
C ALA A 66 8.12 5.50 20.21
N ARG A 67 7.14 4.87 20.85
CA ARG A 67 6.12 5.57 21.65
C ARG A 67 6.72 6.38 22.79
N ARG A 68 7.68 5.80 23.52
CA ARG A 68 8.41 6.50 24.60
C ARG A 68 9.13 7.75 24.10
N LEU A 69 9.54 7.80 22.85
CA LEU A 69 10.17 8.96 22.22
C LEU A 69 9.18 9.95 21.59
N GLY A 70 7.88 9.69 21.68
CA GLY A 70 6.84 10.61 21.21
C GLY A 70 6.26 10.30 19.82
N VAL A 71 6.59 9.14 19.24
CA VAL A 71 5.96 8.70 17.98
C VAL A 71 4.50 8.32 18.25
N GLN A 72 3.60 8.86 17.43
CA GLN A 72 2.19 8.50 17.47
C GLN A 72 1.94 7.27 16.60
N PHE A 73 1.19 6.29 17.11
CA PHE A 73 0.75 5.11 16.36
C PHE A 73 -0.76 5.11 16.23
N VAL A 74 -1.25 5.08 15.00
CA VAL A 74 -2.68 4.99 14.69
C VAL A 74 -2.95 3.67 14.00
N GLN A 75 -3.87 2.89 14.58
CA GLN A 75 -4.29 1.63 13.99
C GLN A 75 -5.35 1.91 12.93
N THR A 76 -4.93 1.93 11.68
CA THR A 76 -5.79 2.17 10.52
C THR A 76 -5.13 1.59 9.26
N GLU A 77 -5.92 1.39 8.21
CA GLU A 77 -5.43 0.99 6.89
C GLU A 77 -5.27 2.22 5.99
N ALA A 78 -4.07 2.42 5.45
CA ALA A 78 -3.87 3.36 4.35
C ALA A 78 -4.44 2.75 3.06
N VAL A 79 -5.41 3.41 2.45
CA VAL A 79 -6.11 2.96 1.23
C VAL A 79 -5.83 3.85 0.03
N GLY A 80 -5.37 5.08 0.27
CA GLY A 80 -5.04 6.05 -0.76
C GLY A 80 -3.84 6.91 -0.39
N LEU A 81 -3.29 7.56 -1.40
CA LEU A 81 -2.25 8.57 -1.29
C LEU A 81 -2.49 9.62 -2.37
N THR A 82 -2.69 10.86 -1.97
CA THR A 82 -2.99 11.98 -2.85
C THR A 82 -2.05 13.14 -2.63
N TRP A 83 -1.96 14.01 -3.62
CA TRP A 83 -1.26 15.28 -3.55
C TRP A 83 -2.19 16.37 -4.09
N THR A 84 -2.67 17.20 -3.21
CA THR A 84 -3.35 18.44 -3.55
C THR A 84 -2.40 19.62 -3.23
N ASP A 85 -2.55 20.21 -2.05
CA ASP A 85 -1.61 21.22 -1.56
C ASP A 85 -0.40 20.59 -0.87
N ARG A 86 -0.58 19.39 -0.35
CA ARG A 86 0.44 18.58 0.33
C ARG A 86 0.14 17.08 0.19
N LEU A 87 1.15 16.26 0.46
CA LEU A 87 0.97 14.81 0.53
C LEU A 87 -0.08 14.46 1.59
N THR A 88 -1.01 13.58 1.25
CA THR A 88 -2.06 13.14 2.17
C THR A 88 -2.24 11.64 2.08
N VAL A 89 -2.08 10.93 3.20
CA VAL A 89 -2.42 9.51 3.30
C VAL A 89 -3.89 9.39 3.64
N GLU A 90 -4.63 8.68 2.81
CA GLU A 90 -6.07 8.46 2.97
C GLU A 90 -6.34 7.14 3.66
N THR A 91 -7.30 7.15 4.58
CA THR A 91 -7.85 5.98 5.25
C THR A 91 -9.37 6.09 5.28
N LEU A 92 -10.09 5.00 5.53
CA LEU A 92 -11.55 5.08 5.67
C LEU A 92 -11.99 5.89 6.92
N ALA A 93 -11.10 6.02 7.92
CA ALA A 93 -11.37 6.76 9.14
C ALA A 93 -11.00 8.26 9.05
N GLY A 94 -10.37 8.70 7.95
CA GLY A 94 -9.95 10.08 7.76
C GLY A 94 -8.66 10.21 6.95
N ALA A 95 -8.21 11.45 6.78
CA ALA A 95 -7.04 11.81 6.01
C ALA A 95 -5.91 12.31 6.93
N TYR A 96 -4.67 11.98 6.58
CA TYR A 96 -3.45 12.37 7.31
C TYR A 96 -2.54 13.19 6.39
N PRO A 97 -2.69 14.53 6.37
CA PRO A 97 -1.81 15.40 5.61
C PRO A 97 -0.40 15.42 6.21
N ALA A 98 0.62 15.44 5.34
CA ALA A 98 2.02 15.34 5.72
C ALA A 98 2.91 16.22 4.84
N ASP A 99 4.02 16.70 5.43
CA ASP A 99 5.09 17.39 4.69
C ASP A 99 6.02 16.38 4.00
N ALA A 100 6.11 15.15 4.55
CA ALA A 100 6.72 14.01 3.89
C ALA A 100 6.00 12.70 4.28
N VAL A 101 6.00 11.73 3.38
CA VAL A 101 5.44 10.40 3.60
C VAL A 101 6.52 9.34 3.38
N ILE A 102 6.58 8.34 4.27
CA ILE A 102 7.48 7.19 4.14
C ILE A 102 6.65 5.91 4.00
N LEU A 103 6.77 5.24 2.86
CA LEU A 103 6.11 3.97 2.59
C LEU A 103 6.98 2.82 3.12
N ALA A 104 6.47 2.05 4.08
CA ALA A 104 7.18 0.98 4.77
C ALA A 104 6.29 -0.26 5.02
N THR A 105 5.38 -0.58 4.10
CA THR A 105 4.39 -1.66 4.26
C THR A 105 4.96 -3.06 3.98
N GLY A 106 6.27 -3.19 3.80
CA GLY A 106 6.92 -4.45 3.49
C GLY A 106 6.80 -4.85 2.01
N ALA A 107 7.05 -6.12 1.70
CA ALA A 107 6.93 -6.62 0.33
C ALA A 107 5.46 -6.57 -0.12
N SER A 108 5.24 -6.12 -1.36
CA SER A 108 3.94 -6.23 -2.01
C SER A 108 3.51 -7.69 -2.05
N ARG A 109 2.24 -7.96 -1.79
CA ARG A 109 1.69 -9.30 -1.99
C ARG A 109 1.85 -9.67 -3.46
N ALA A 110 2.15 -10.93 -3.72
CA ALA A 110 2.24 -11.42 -5.09
C ALA A 110 0.92 -11.09 -5.82
N VAL A 111 1.05 -10.43 -6.96
CA VAL A 111 -0.07 -10.23 -7.89
C VAL A 111 -0.57 -11.62 -8.29
N PRO A 112 -1.87 -11.91 -8.17
CA PRO A 112 -2.38 -13.23 -8.54
C PRO A 112 -2.07 -13.51 -10.00
N ARG A 113 -1.72 -14.75 -10.30
CA ARG A 113 -1.47 -15.19 -11.68
C ARG A 113 -2.81 -15.43 -12.38
N ILE A 114 -3.50 -14.34 -12.71
CA ILE A 114 -4.72 -14.37 -13.52
C ILE A 114 -4.32 -14.04 -14.96
N PRO A 115 -4.55 -14.93 -15.92
CA PRO A 115 -4.33 -14.64 -17.35
C PRO A 115 -4.98 -13.31 -17.74
N GLY A 116 -4.28 -12.51 -18.54
CA GLY A 116 -4.72 -11.18 -18.97
C GLY A 116 -4.45 -10.03 -17.98
N LEU A 117 -4.26 -10.30 -16.68
CA LEU A 117 -4.14 -9.26 -15.67
C LEU A 117 -2.94 -8.33 -15.91
N THR A 118 -1.76 -8.87 -16.15
CA THR A 118 -0.55 -8.09 -16.43
C THR A 118 -0.43 -7.66 -17.89
N GLY A 119 -0.95 -8.47 -18.81
CA GLY A 119 -0.90 -8.16 -20.24
C GLY A 119 -1.80 -6.99 -20.66
N LEU A 120 -2.87 -6.73 -19.90
CA LEU A 120 -3.82 -5.65 -20.15
C LEU A 120 -3.66 -4.48 -19.17
N GLU A 121 -2.55 -4.40 -18.42
CA GLU A 121 -2.25 -3.25 -17.55
C GLU A 121 -2.12 -1.98 -18.38
N GLY A 122 -2.86 -0.92 -18.01
CA GLY A 122 -3.01 0.30 -18.79
C GLY A 122 -3.94 0.18 -20.00
N HIS A 123 -4.40 -1.01 -20.31
CA HIS A 123 -5.34 -1.31 -21.41
C HIS A 123 -6.67 -1.88 -20.90
N GLY A 124 -7.16 -1.36 -19.79
CA GLY A 124 -8.39 -1.78 -19.13
C GLY A 124 -8.17 -2.43 -17.76
N VAL A 125 -6.96 -2.87 -17.42
CA VAL A 125 -6.57 -3.21 -16.06
C VAL A 125 -5.90 -1.99 -15.43
N SER A 126 -6.41 -1.55 -14.27
CA SER A 126 -5.90 -0.40 -13.51
C SER A 126 -5.65 -0.77 -12.04
N TRP A 127 -4.74 -0.05 -11.41
CA TRP A 127 -4.41 -0.14 -9.98
C TRP A 127 -4.86 1.09 -9.19
N CYS A 128 -5.51 2.07 -9.84
CA CYS A 128 -5.86 3.35 -9.23
C CYS A 128 -7.16 3.91 -9.82
N ALA A 129 -8.26 3.77 -9.09
CA ALA A 129 -9.53 4.34 -9.50
C ALA A 129 -9.48 5.87 -9.58
N ALA A 130 -8.86 6.54 -8.61
CA ALA A 130 -8.73 8.00 -8.61
C ALA A 130 -7.97 8.53 -9.85
N CYS A 131 -7.03 7.73 -10.41
CA CYS A 131 -6.29 8.10 -11.62
C CYS A 131 -7.09 7.89 -12.90
N ASP A 132 -7.80 6.77 -13.00
CA ASP A 132 -8.29 6.24 -14.27
C ASP A 132 -9.82 6.23 -14.42
N ALA A 133 -10.60 6.49 -13.34
CA ALA A 133 -12.07 6.43 -13.38
C ALA A 133 -12.68 7.26 -14.52
N PHE A 134 -12.08 8.40 -14.84
CA PHE A 134 -12.56 9.29 -15.90
C PHE A 134 -12.68 8.58 -17.27
N PHE A 135 -11.76 7.67 -17.61
CA PHE A 135 -11.76 6.94 -18.88
C PHE A 135 -12.88 5.88 -18.96
N TYR A 136 -13.50 5.58 -17.80
CA TYR A 136 -14.59 4.60 -17.68
C TYR A 136 -15.95 5.23 -17.41
N ARG A 137 -16.10 6.53 -17.63
CA ARG A 137 -17.39 7.23 -17.47
C ARG A 137 -18.50 6.54 -18.25
N GLY A 138 -19.57 6.20 -17.55
CA GLY A 138 -20.75 5.55 -18.12
C GLY A 138 -20.55 4.10 -18.58
N LYS A 139 -19.43 3.46 -18.21
CA LYS A 139 -19.11 2.07 -18.54
C LYS A 139 -19.32 1.15 -17.34
N ASP A 140 -19.50 -0.14 -17.61
CA ASP A 140 -19.54 -1.19 -16.60
C ASP A 140 -18.09 -1.62 -16.27
N VAL A 141 -17.72 -1.61 -14.99
CA VAL A 141 -16.37 -1.97 -14.54
C VAL A 141 -16.41 -2.95 -13.38
N ALA A 142 -15.28 -3.58 -13.08
CA ALA A 142 -15.12 -4.39 -11.89
C ALA A 142 -14.00 -3.88 -10.98
N VAL A 143 -14.16 -4.13 -9.67
CA VAL A 143 -13.09 -4.03 -8.68
C VAL A 143 -12.75 -5.44 -8.20
N LEU A 144 -11.50 -5.85 -8.36
CA LEU A 144 -10.99 -7.14 -7.90
C LEU A 144 -10.42 -6.98 -6.49
N GLY A 145 -11.17 -7.42 -5.49
CA GLY A 145 -10.80 -7.28 -4.07
C GLY A 145 -11.98 -7.57 -3.14
N SER A 146 -11.80 -7.42 -1.82
CA SER A 146 -12.82 -7.77 -0.83
C SER A 146 -12.75 -7.00 0.49
N GLY A 147 -11.79 -6.10 0.67
CA GLY A 147 -11.55 -5.36 1.91
C GLY A 147 -11.59 -3.84 1.75
N GLU A 148 -11.10 -3.12 2.76
CA GLU A 148 -11.13 -1.65 2.82
C GLU A 148 -10.49 -0.98 1.60
N TYR A 149 -9.40 -1.55 1.09
CA TYR A 149 -8.78 -1.03 -0.13
C TYR A 149 -9.71 -1.15 -1.34
N ALA A 150 -10.39 -2.29 -1.50
CA ALA A 150 -11.37 -2.45 -2.57
C ALA A 150 -12.59 -1.52 -2.38
N LEU A 151 -13.06 -1.32 -1.15
CA LEU A 151 -14.12 -0.37 -0.84
C LEU A 151 -13.75 1.05 -1.23
N HIS A 152 -12.52 1.49 -0.93
CA HIS A 152 -12.02 2.80 -1.34
C HIS A 152 -12.04 2.98 -2.87
N GLU A 153 -11.55 1.98 -3.63
CA GLU A 153 -11.59 2.04 -5.10
C GLU A 153 -13.04 2.04 -5.64
N VAL A 154 -13.93 1.26 -5.03
CA VAL A 154 -15.38 1.26 -5.36
C VAL A 154 -15.98 2.64 -5.16
N GLN A 155 -15.73 3.27 -4.01
CA GLN A 155 -16.26 4.60 -3.69
C GLN A 155 -15.78 5.67 -4.67
N ALA A 156 -14.53 5.58 -5.15
CA ALA A 156 -13.99 6.48 -6.17
C ALA A 156 -14.62 6.27 -7.55
N LEU A 157 -15.04 5.04 -7.87
CA LEU A 157 -15.64 4.69 -9.17
C LEU A 157 -17.12 5.01 -9.27
N LEU A 158 -17.90 4.75 -8.21
CA LEU A 158 -19.38 4.86 -8.22
C LEU A 158 -19.92 6.19 -8.79
N PRO A 159 -19.35 7.36 -8.49
CA PRO A 159 -19.84 8.63 -9.03
C PRO A 159 -19.59 8.83 -10.53
N VAL A 160 -18.75 7.99 -11.16
CA VAL A 160 -18.24 8.21 -12.51
C VAL A 160 -18.72 7.16 -13.51
N VAL A 161 -18.73 5.90 -13.10
CA VAL A 161 -19.02 4.75 -13.97
C VAL A 161 -20.52 4.43 -13.98
N LYS A 162 -20.95 3.57 -14.93
CA LYS A 162 -22.35 3.14 -15.00
C LYS A 162 -22.70 2.12 -13.92
N SER A 163 -21.80 1.15 -13.69
CA SER A 163 -21.96 0.14 -12.64
C SER A 163 -20.60 -0.39 -12.17
N VAL A 164 -20.55 -0.85 -10.91
CA VAL A 164 -19.39 -1.51 -10.33
C VAL A 164 -19.76 -2.95 -9.94
N THR A 165 -18.98 -3.91 -10.39
CA THR A 165 -19.00 -5.30 -9.90
C THR A 165 -17.80 -5.54 -9.00
N LEU A 166 -18.03 -5.95 -7.76
CA LEU A 166 -16.97 -6.40 -6.87
C LEU A 166 -16.69 -7.89 -7.12
N LEU A 167 -15.48 -8.20 -7.58
CA LEU A 167 -15.00 -9.58 -7.79
C LEU A 167 -14.15 -9.97 -6.59
N THR A 168 -14.69 -10.79 -5.68
CA THR A 168 -13.94 -11.18 -4.48
C THR A 168 -12.91 -12.27 -4.74
N ASN A 169 -12.97 -12.91 -5.91
CA ASN A 169 -12.09 -14.02 -6.30
C ASN A 169 -12.08 -15.17 -5.26
N GLY A 170 -13.23 -15.44 -4.67
CA GLY A 170 -13.41 -16.48 -3.64
C GLY A 170 -13.04 -16.04 -2.21
N ALA A 171 -12.62 -14.80 -2.00
CA ALA A 171 -12.34 -14.29 -0.66
C ALA A 171 -13.63 -13.86 0.05
N ALA A 172 -13.64 -13.95 1.39
CA ALA A 172 -14.68 -13.37 2.21
C ALA A 172 -14.60 -11.84 2.19
N LEU A 173 -15.74 -11.18 2.28
CA LEU A 173 -15.80 -9.73 2.46
C LEU A 173 -15.26 -9.36 3.85
N THR A 174 -14.42 -8.33 3.90
CA THR A 174 -13.84 -7.78 5.13
C THR A 174 -14.08 -6.27 5.26
N ALA A 175 -14.99 -5.73 4.44
CA ALA A 175 -15.52 -4.36 4.50
C ALA A 175 -16.98 -4.34 4.08
N ASP A 176 -17.71 -3.30 4.47
CA ASP A 176 -19.13 -3.09 4.14
C ASP A 176 -19.26 -2.31 2.84
N PHE A 177 -19.70 -2.98 1.79
CA PHE A 177 -19.85 -2.38 0.47
C PHE A 177 -21.26 -1.78 0.28
N PRO A 178 -21.38 -0.66 -0.48
CA PRO A 178 -22.67 -0.05 -0.81
C PRO A 178 -23.61 -1.04 -1.52
N PRO A 179 -24.92 -0.98 -1.25
CA PRO A 179 -25.90 -1.95 -1.78
C PRO A 179 -26.05 -1.92 -3.31
N GLU A 180 -25.66 -0.82 -3.96
CA GLU A 180 -25.65 -0.69 -5.42
C GLU A 180 -24.54 -1.47 -6.11
N VAL A 181 -23.57 -1.98 -5.35
CA VAL A 181 -22.44 -2.77 -5.86
C VAL A 181 -22.85 -4.23 -6.03
N SER A 182 -22.77 -4.75 -7.24
CA SER A 182 -22.96 -6.17 -7.50
C SER A 182 -21.78 -6.98 -6.99
N VAL A 183 -22.01 -7.91 -6.05
CA VAL A 183 -20.93 -8.77 -5.51
C VAL A 183 -20.91 -10.11 -6.24
N CYS A 184 -19.75 -10.48 -6.79
CA CYS A 184 -19.48 -11.78 -7.38
C CYS A 184 -18.37 -12.48 -6.59
N THR A 185 -18.69 -13.62 -5.98
CA THR A 185 -17.75 -14.40 -5.13
C THR A 185 -17.02 -15.49 -5.90
N GLN A 186 -17.36 -15.72 -7.16
CA GLN A 186 -16.69 -16.73 -7.98
C GLN A 186 -15.23 -16.35 -8.23
N LYS A 187 -14.38 -17.38 -8.41
CA LYS A 187 -12.99 -17.16 -8.81
C LYS A 187 -12.92 -16.58 -10.22
N VAL A 188 -12.00 -15.66 -10.43
CA VAL A 188 -11.67 -15.10 -11.74
C VAL A 188 -10.59 -16.00 -12.36
N GLU A 189 -10.92 -16.63 -13.48
CA GLU A 189 -10.02 -17.51 -14.24
C GLU A 189 -9.17 -16.74 -15.25
N ALA A 190 -9.75 -15.70 -15.88
CA ALA A 190 -9.02 -14.83 -16.79
C ALA A 190 -9.66 -13.44 -16.90
N ILE A 191 -8.86 -12.44 -17.25
CA ILE A 191 -9.31 -11.15 -17.76
C ILE A 191 -9.23 -11.24 -19.28
N LEU A 192 -10.34 -10.97 -19.95
CA LEU A 192 -10.51 -11.16 -21.40
C LEU A 192 -10.27 -9.86 -22.15
N GLY A 193 -9.67 -9.98 -23.34
CA GLY A 193 -9.40 -8.90 -24.26
C GLY A 193 -8.10 -9.14 -25.02
N GLU A 194 -8.00 -8.61 -26.24
CA GLU A 194 -6.76 -8.64 -27.04
C GLU A 194 -5.95 -7.36 -26.88
N GLN A 195 -6.57 -6.21 -27.13
CA GLN A 195 -5.95 -4.88 -27.01
C GLN A 195 -6.44 -4.13 -25.76
N THR A 196 -7.68 -4.36 -25.38
CA THR A 196 -8.29 -3.74 -24.19
C THR A 196 -9.17 -4.78 -23.48
N VAL A 197 -9.44 -4.56 -22.20
CA VAL A 197 -10.37 -5.42 -21.44
C VAL A 197 -11.75 -5.39 -22.06
N THR A 198 -12.31 -6.58 -22.32
CA THR A 198 -13.69 -6.79 -22.78
C THR A 198 -14.56 -7.52 -21.75
N GLY A 199 -13.95 -8.15 -20.75
CA GLY A 199 -14.67 -8.87 -19.72
C GLY A 199 -13.76 -9.69 -18.81
N VAL A 200 -14.40 -10.52 -17.98
CA VAL A 200 -13.73 -11.50 -17.13
C VAL A 200 -14.39 -12.86 -17.29
N GLN A 201 -13.59 -13.91 -17.31
CA GLN A 201 -14.04 -15.29 -17.22
C GLN A 201 -14.04 -15.73 -15.77
N LEU A 202 -15.15 -16.25 -15.31
CA LEU A 202 -15.37 -16.76 -13.97
C LEU A 202 -15.26 -18.28 -13.93
N ALA A 203 -15.02 -18.83 -12.76
CA ALA A 203 -15.03 -20.27 -12.55
C ALA A 203 -16.33 -20.90 -13.04
N GLY A 204 -16.19 -21.99 -13.81
CA GLY A 204 -17.32 -22.62 -14.50
C GLY A 204 -17.60 -22.09 -15.91
N GLY A 205 -16.73 -21.22 -16.44
CA GLY A 205 -16.79 -20.76 -17.82
C GLY A 205 -17.73 -19.58 -18.07
N ALA A 206 -18.42 -19.07 -17.06
CA ALA A 206 -19.29 -17.90 -17.21
C ALA A 206 -18.45 -16.66 -17.55
N VAL A 207 -18.90 -15.86 -18.51
CA VAL A 207 -18.24 -14.61 -18.90
C VAL A 207 -19.10 -13.43 -18.46
N ARG A 208 -18.45 -12.42 -17.88
CA ARG A 208 -19.05 -11.14 -17.59
C ARG A 208 -18.39 -10.06 -18.42
N GLU A 209 -19.14 -9.40 -19.27
CA GLU A 209 -18.66 -8.27 -20.07
C GLU A 209 -18.39 -7.05 -19.16
N LEU A 210 -17.23 -6.45 -19.31
CA LEU A 210 -16.75 -5.29 -18.56
C LEU A 210 -15.78 -4.49 -19.42
N SER A 211 -15.74 -3.19 -19.20
CA SER A 211 -14.81 -2.30 -19.91
C SER A 211 -13.49 -2.09 -19.15
N GLY A 212 -13.43 -2.47 -17.87
CA GLY A 212 -12.22 -2.32 -17.06
C GLY A 212 -12.25 -3.10 -15.75
N VAL A 213 -11.08 -3.44 -15.25
CA VAL A 213 -10.88 -4.14 -13.98
C VAL A 213 -9.89 -3.35 -13.12
N PHE A 214 -10.33 -2.88 -11.97
CA PHE A 214 -9.52 -2.18 -10.99
C PHE A 214 -9.04 -3.16 -9.92
N VAL A 215 -7.72 -3.27 -9.76
CA VAL A 215 -7.12 -4.29 -8.89
C VAL A 215 -6.87 -3.70 -7.50
N ALA A 216 -7.59 -4.20 -6.51
CA ALA A 216 -7.54 -3.76 -5.12
C ALA A 216 -7.48 -4.96 -4.15
N LEU A 217 -6.56 -5.88 -4.39
CA LEU A 217 -6.43 -7.14 -3.65
C LEU A 217 -5.72 -6.96 -2.31
N GLY A 218 -6.36 -7.42 -1.26
CA GLY A 218 -5.80 -7.43 0.09
C GLY A 218 -5.75 -6.05 0.72
N VAL A 219 -4.55 -5.52 0.98
CA VAL A 219 -4.31 -4.16 1.49
C VAL A 219 -3.54 -3.35 0.46
N ALA A 220 -3.73 -2.04 0.44
CA ALA A 220 -2.91 -1.17 -0.39
C ALA A 220 -1.44 -1.30 0.06
N GLY A 221 -0.65 -2.01 -0.73
CA GLY A 221 0.79 -2.10 -0.49
C GLY A 221 1.52 -0.82 -0.89
N SER A 222 2.77 -0.67 -0.45
CA SER A 222 3.59 0.50 -0.78
C SER A 222 3.65 0.77 -2.28
N THR A 223 3.76 -0.25 -3.13
CA THR A 223 3.80 -0.08 -4.59
C THR A 223 2.48 0.43 -5.16
N ALA A 224 1.34 -0.04 -4.65
CA ALA A 224 0.03 0.46 -5.06
C ALA A 224 -0.14 1.95 -4.66
N LEU A 225 0.23 2.31 -3.43
CA LEU A 225 0.20 3.68 -2.94
C LEU A 225 1.15 4.59 -3.73
N ALA A 226 2.37 4.13 -4.04
CA ALA A 226 3.36 4.88 -4.80
C ALA A 226 2.87 5.18 -6.23
N ARG A 227 2.23 4.21 -6.90
CA ARG A 227 1.66 4.38 -8.24
C ARG A 227 0.57 5.46 -8.30
N LYS A 228 -0.23 5.62 -7.23
CA LYS A 228 -1.28 6.67 -7.14
C LYS A 228 -0.72 8.09 -7.30
N LEU A 229 0.55 8.30 -6.96
CA LEU A 229 1.25 9.58 -7.15
C LEU A 229 2.19 9.57 -8.38
N GLY A 230 2.19 8.52 -9.19
CA GLY A 230 3.08 8.41 -10.35
C GLY A 230 4.55 8.12 -9.99
N ALA A 231 4.84 7.63 -8.77
CA ALA A 231 6.19 7.21 -8.41
C ALA A 231 6.62 5.99 -9.24
N ALA A 232 7.88 5.98 -9.68
CA ALA A 232 8.42 4.89 -10.47
C ALA A 232 8.44 3.58 -9.68
N VAL A 233 7.95 2.51 -10.32
CA VAL A 233 7.87 1.17 -9.76
C VAL A 233 8.39 0.18 -10.79
N GLU A 234 9.32 -0.69 -10.39
CA GLU A 234 9.84 -1.78 -11.22
C GLU A 234 9.39 -3.14 -10.66
N GLY A 235 8.49 -3.81 -11.37
CA GLY A 235 7.86 -5.04 -10.88
C GLY A 235 7.10 -4.79 -9.59
N SER A 236 7.56 -5.40 -8.49
CA SER A 236 6.96 -5.27 -7.15
C SER A 236 7.73 -4.35 -6.22
N ARG A 237 8.70 -3.57 -6.72
CA ARG A 237 9.54 -2.67 -5.92
C ARG A 237 9.35 -1.21 -6.32
N ILE A 238 9.41 -0.32 -5.34
CA ILE A 238 9.45 1.13 -5.55
C ILE A 238 10.90 1.52 -5.88
N VAL A 239 11.08 2.31 -6.93
CA VAL A 239 12.39 2.86 -7.30
C VAL A 239 12.71 4.02 -6.35
N VAL A 240 13.86 3.95 -5.70
CA VAL A 240 14.37 4.99 -4.79
C VAL A 240 15.81 5.32 -5.13
N ASP A 241 16.24 6.53 -4.77
CA ASP A 241 17.61 6.97 -4.82
C ASP A 241 18.43 6.49 -3.60
N ASP A 242 19.67 6.91 -3.49
CA ASP A 242 20.59 6.61 -2.38
C ASP A 242 20.16 7.24 -1.04
N LYS A 243 19.13 8.10 -1.03
CA LYS A 243 18.51 8.73 0.15
C LYS A 243 17.13 8.14 0.48
N MET A 244 16.75 7.05 -0.16
CA MET A 244 15.43 6.43 -0.06
C MET A 244 14.28 7.31 -0.56
N GLN A 245 14.55 8.38 -1.33
CA GLN A 245 13.54 9.23 -1.94
C GLN A 245 13.05 8.56 -3.24
N THR A 246 11.74 8.57 -3.45
CA THR A 246 11.14 8.12 -4.71
C THR A 246 11.29 9.20 -5.79
N THR A 247 10.79 8.93 -7.00
CA THR A 247 10.72 9.94 -8.07
C THR A 247 9.74 11.09 -7.77
N VAL A 248 8.96 10.96 -6.69
CA VAL A 248 8.01 12.00 -6.24
C VAL A 248 8.60 12.75 -5.05
N PRO A 249 8.74 14.09 -5.11
CA PRO A 249 9.28 14.87 -4.02
C PRO A 249 8.50 14.67 -2.71
N GLY A 250 9.20 14.56 -1.57
CA GLY A 250 8.59 14.36 -0.26
C GLY A 250 8.07 12.93 0.00
N LEU A 251 8.07 12.06 -1.02
CA LEU A 251 7.69 10.66 -0.88
C LEU A 251 8.94 9.78 -0.82
N TYR A 252 9.06 8.99 0.26
CA TYR A 252 10.15 8.06 0.53
C TYR A 252 9.61 6.63 0.60
N ALA A 253 10.49 5.64 0.41
CA ALA A 253 10.15 4.25 0.62
C ALA A 253 11.31 3.50 1.27
N ALA A 254 11.02 2.52 2.16
CA ALA A 254 12.04 1.78 2.87
C ALA A 254 11.59 0.36 3.24
N GLY A 255 12.51 -0.55 3.33
CA GLY A 255 12.29 -1.95 3.66
C GLY A 255 12.00 -2.80 2.42
N ASP A 256 11.25 -3.89 2.60
CA ASP A 256 11.07 -4.88 1.54
C ASP A 256 10.37 -4.35 0.28
N CYS A 257 9.65 -3.23 0.40
CA CYS A 257 8.99 -2.59 -0.75
C CYS A 257 9.98 -1.97 -1.75
N THR A 258 11.24 -1.77 -1.39
CA THR A 258 12.31 -1.30 -2.28
C THR A 258 13.09 -2.45 -2.93
N GLY A 259 12.78 -3.71 -2.56
CA GLY A 259 13.47 -4.90 -3.07
C GLY A 259 14.81 -5.17 -2.37
N GLY A 260 15.71 -5.86 -3.05
CA GLY A 260 17.02 -6.23 -2.51
C GLY A 260 16.97 -7.34 -1.45
N LEU A 261 17.84 -7.27 -0.44
CA LEU A 261 17.91 -8.24 0.65
C LEU A 261 16.71 -8.11 1.60
N LEU A 262 15.84 -9.09 1.63
CA LEU A 262 14.63 -9.09 2.47
C LEU A 262 14.99 -9.54 3.90
N GLN A 263 15.60 -8.65 4.67
CA GLN A 263 16.07 -8.91 6.03
C GLN A 263 15.77 -7.73 6.96
N VAL A 264 15.63 -8.02 8.26
CA VAL A 264 15.40 -7.01 9.31
C VAL A 264 16.51 -5.94 9.30
N ALA A 265 17.77 -6.35 9.19
CA ALA A 265 18.89 -5.42 9.20
C ALA A 265 18.85 -4.40 8.06
N LYS A 266 18.52 -4.85 6.82
CA LYS A 266 18.34 -3.97 5.66
C LYS A 266 17.15 -3.04 5.86
N ALA A 267 16.02 -3.56 6.31
CA ALA A 267 14.83 -2.76 6.55
C ALA A 267 15.06 -1.67 7.61
N VAL A 268 15.77 -2.00 8.69
CA VAL A 268 16.16 -1.03 9.74
C VAL A 268 17.09 0.05 9.18
N TYR A 269 18.10 -0.33 8.38
CA TYR A 269 19.01 0.62 7.75
C TYR A 269 18.28 1.60 6.82
N GLU A 270 17.47 1.08 5.90
CA GLU A 270 16.74 1.93 4.97
C GLU A 270 15.72 2.82 5.67
N GLY A 271 15.04 2.31 6.70
CA GLY A 271 14.17 3.12 7.52
C GLY A 271 14.89 4.26 8.20
N ALA A 272 16.05 3.98 8.81
CA ALA A 272 16.90 5.01 9.45
C ALA A 272 17.30 6.09 8.44
N LEU A 273 17.69 5.68 7.24
CA LEU A 273 18.09 6.59 6.17
C LEU A 273 16.92 7.44 5.68
N ALA A 274 15.77 6.81 5.37
CA ALA A 274 14.55 7.51 4.93
C ALA A 274 14.10 8.54 5.97
N GLY A 275 14.01 8.16 7.24
CA GLY A 275 13.61 9.06 8.33
C GLY A 275 14.57 10.23 8.51
N THR A 276 15.88 9.98 8.37
CA THR A 276 16.92 11.01 8.45
C THR A 276 16.82 12.00 7.29
N GLU A 277 16.74 11.51 6.05
CA GLU A 277 16.75 12.35 4.86
C GLU A 277 15.42 13.12 4.70
N ALA A 278 14.28 12.50 5.03
CA ALA A 278 13.00 13.19 5.09
C ALA A 278 13.04 14.36 6.11
N ALA A 279 13.53 14.11 7.32
CA ALA A 279 13.65 15.17 8.33
C ALA A 279 14.64 16.28 7.93
N LYS A 280 15.75 15.95 7.25
CA LYS A 280 16.69 16.96 6.73
C LYS A 280 16.07 17.82 5.65
N ALA A 281 15.26 17.22 4.74
CA ALA A 281 14.58 17.96 3.68
C ALA A 281 13.62 19.01 4.26
N LEU A 282 12.87 18.65 5.30
CA LEU A 282 11.91 19.54 5.98
C LEU A 282 12.55 20.69 6.77
N ARG A 283 13.85 20.61 7.08
CA ARG A 283 14.59 21.69 7.78
C ARG A 283 15.19 22.72 6.82
N LYS A 284 15.28 22.38 5.52
CA LYS A 284 15.92 23.24 4.51
C LYS A 284 14.93 24.12 3.77
N GLY A 285 13.65 23.83 3.85
CA GLY A 285 12.54 24.63 3.32
C GLY A 285 11.86 25.42 4.45
#